data_93f31c8b2513e372b777ab4c98871930
#
_entry.id   93f31c8b2513e372b777ab4c98871930
#
_cell.length_a   1.000
_cell.length_b   1.000
_cell.length_c   1.000
_cell.angle_alpha   90.00
_cell.angle_beta   90.00
_cell.angle_gamma   90.00
#
_symmetry.space_group_name_H-M   'P 1'
#
loop_
_entity.id
_entity.type
_entity.pdbx_description
1 polymer ?
#
loop_
_entity_poly.entity_id
_entity_poly.type
_entity_poly.pdbx_seq_one_letter_code
_entity_poly.pdbx_strand_id
1 'polypeptide(L)'
;MLALRIEDQFTKDEIVAFYLNRVYFGAGAYGLEAASRRYFGRPAKNLTLYQAAMLAGLLRSPSRDNPHSDPDRAEARTAVVLRAMVEAGHISEAQAQAANKAKTTVMPPPELSGPRYFTDWIVDLLPNYVTVGQDDLVIRTTIDGELQDEAERVLTSALAKEGPAMGVRQGALVAMAPDGAVKALVGGADYRASQFNRATQAKRQPGSTFKLFVLLAALEHGYRPTDRFLDAPIALGGWKPRNYRDQYLGQVTIGDAVALSLNSVAVRMSEAVGRGRVAAMAERLGLKGPVRRDPSIALGVTETSLLELTGAFAVLANKGRAAAPYAILEIKTRKGQVVFKRRHGPGARLLRDDVVRDAHGVLNAVTTRGTARRAGLPQPAYGKTGTSQDHRDAWFVGYTSELVAGVWFGNDDRKPMKDVTGGELPARVWGAFMRAALPGANLKPLDSDQDEGPAPAARR
;
A
#
# COMPACT_ATOMS: atom_id res chain seq x y z
N MET A 1 -9.47 32.80 -8.32
CA MET A 1 -8.32 33.27 -9.11
C MET A 1 -7.91 32.28 -10.22
N LEU A 2 -7.74 30.97 -9.97
CA LEU A 2 -7.36 30.01 -11.03
C LEU A 2 -8.46 29.86 -12.10
N ALA A 3 -9.73 29.71 -11.67
CA ALA A 3 -10.87 29.62 -12.58
C ALA A 3 -10.98 30.80 -13.53
N LEU A 4 -10.83 32.02 -13.03
CA LEU A 4 -10.86 33.24 -13.86
C LEU A 4 -9.73 33.29 -14.90
N ARG A 5 -8.53 32.77 -14.53
CA ARG A 5 -7.42 32.69 -15.52
C ARG A 5 -7.69 31.67 -16.62
N ILE A 6 -8.36 30.54 -16.26
CA ILE A 6 -8.73 29.53 -17.26
C ILE A 6 -9.81 30.10 -18.20
N GLU A 7 -10.81 30.79 -17.68
CA GLU A 7 -11.86 31.44 -18.48
C GLU A 7 -11.34 32.59 -19.37
N ASP A 8 -10.25 33.24 -18.98
CA ASP A 8 -9.58 34.27 -19.78
C ASP A 8 -8.74 33.67 -20.93
N GLN A 9 -8.24 32.46 -20.77
CA GLN A 9 -7.37 31.80 -21.75
C GLN A 9 -8.07 30.79 -22.68
N PHE A 10 -9.21 30.23 -22.26
CA PHE A 10 -9.91 29.18 -22.98
C PHE A 10 -11.41 29.47 -23.10
N THR A 11 -11.98 29.09 -24.22
CA THR A 11 -13.42 29.12 -24.43
C THR A 11 -14.15 28.12 -23.51
N LYS A 12 -15.43 28.31 -23.25
CA LYS A 12 -16.24 27.37 -22.45
C LYS A 12 -16.22 25.96 -23.04
N ASP A 13 -16.25 25.82 -24.36
CA ASP A 13 -16.20 24.51 -25.03
C ASP A 13 -14.87 23.83 -24.84
N GLU A 14 -13.76 24.54 -24.88
CA GLU A 14 -12.43 24.00 -24.59
C GLU A 14 -12.32 23.56 -23.13
N ILE A 15 -12.83 24.36 -22.18
CA ILE A 15 -12.84 24.03 -20.77
C ILE A 15 -13.65 22.74 -20.51
N VAL A 16 -14.85 22.64 -21.11
CA VAL A 16 -15.69 21.43 -21.01
C VAL A 16 -14.99 20.23 -21.66
N ALA A 17 -14.35 20.41 -22.80
CA ALA A 17 -13.60 19.35 -23.46
C ALA A 17 -12.42 18.87 -22.59
N PHE A 18 -11.64 19.77 -21.99
CA PHE A 18 -10.56 19.42 -21.06
C PHE A 18 -11.08 18.66 -19.84
N TYR A 19 -12.20 19.12 -19.27
CA TYR A 19 -12.84 18.46 -18.13
C TYR A 19 -13.30 17.05 -18.49
N LEU A 20 -14.09 16.90 -19.56
CA LEU A 20 -14.65 15.62 -19.99
C LEU A 20 -13.58 14.62 -20.43
N ASN A 21 -12.43 15.08 -20.90
CA ASN A 21 -11.32 14.20 -21.28
C ASN A 21 -10.47 13.70 -20.09
N ARG A 22 -10.66 14.25 -18.89
CA ARG A 22 -9.84 13.94 -17.71
C ARG A 22 -10.60 13.44 -16.52
N VAL A 23 -11.89 13.80 -16.40
CA VAL A 23 -12.67 13.48 -15.21
C VAL A 23 -12.89 11.96 -15.09
N TYR A 24 -12.89 11.48 -13.85
CA TYR A 24 -13.15 10.09 -13.53
C TYR A 24 -14.65 9.78 -13.58
N PHE A 25 -15.02 8.75 -14.33
CA PHE A 25 -16.40 8.28 -14.50
C PHE A 25 -16.72 6.97 -13.76
N GLY A 26 -15.83 6.47 -12.93
CA GLY A 26 -15.99 5.16 -12.26
C GLY A 26 -15.45 3.99 -13.09
N ALA A 27 -15.40 2.80 -12.50
CA ALA A 27 -14.92 1.55 -13.11
C ALA A 27 -13.56 1.66 -13.84
N GLY A 28 -12.64 2.52 -13.35
CA GLY A 28 -11.34 2.76 -13.94
C GLY A 28 -11.36 3.60 -15.22
N ALA A 29 -12.49 4.24 -15.57
CA ALA A 29 -12.61 5.06 -16.77
C ALA A 29 -12.33 6.54 -16.48
N TYR A 30 -11.24 7.05 -17.04
CA TYR A 30 -10.90 8.48 -17.05
C TYR A 30 -11.16 9.04 -18.46
N GLY A 31 -11.98 10.08 -18.51
CA GLY A 31 -12.43 10.69 -19.76
C GLY A 31 -13.69 10.04 -20.35
N LEU A 32 -14.46 10.88 -21.09
CA LEU A 32 -15.76 10.50 -21.64
C LEU A 32 -15.68 9.35 -22.65
N GLU A 33 -14.65 9.35 -23.50
CA GLU A 33 -14.48 8.30 -24.52
C GLU A 33 -14.19 6.95 -23.86
N ALA A 34 -13.33 6.91 -22.83
CA ALA A 34 -13.04 5.70 -22.08
C ALA A 34 -14.29 5.19 -21.33
N ALA A 35 -15.07 6.10 -20.73
CA ALA A 35 -16.31 5.75 -20.05
C ALA A 35 -17.39 5.21 -21.01
N SER A 36 -17.54 5.84 -22.17
CA SER A 36 -18.47 5.42 -23.23
C SER A 36 -18.17 3.98 -23.71
N ARG A 37 -16.90 3.70 -23.96
CA ARG A 37 -16.44 2.36 -24.34
C ARG A 37 -16.59 1.36 -23.19
N ARG A 38 -16.29 1.77 -21.97
CA ARG A 38 -16.37 0.93 -20.77
C ARG A 38 -17.80 0.46 -20.50
N TYR A 39 -18.75 1.38 -20.50
CA TYR A 39 -20.13 1.09 -20.10
C TYR A 39 -21.00 0.66 -21.26
N PHE A 40 -20.71 1.10 -22.49
CA PHE A 40 -21.62 0.92 -23.63
C PHE A 40 -20.96 0.31 -24.88
N GLY A 41 -19.63 0.08 -24.87
CA GLY A 41 -18.89 -0.53 -25.98
C GLY A 41 -18.81 0.30 -27.25
N ARG A 42 -19.10 1.61 -27.18
CA ARG A 42 -19.17 2.49 -28.37
C ARG A 42 -18.42 3.82 -28.15
N PRO A 43 -18.04 4.51 -29.22
CA PRO A 43 -17.44 5.84 -29.15
C PRO A 43 -18.41 6.86 -28.51
N ALA A 44 -17.86 7.85 -27.79
CA ALA A 44 -18.66 8.86 -27.09
C ALA A 44 -19.60 9.64 -28.03
N LYS A 45 -19.19 9.89 -29.28
CA LYS A 45 -20.00 10.57 -30.32
C LYS A 45 -21.28 9.79 -30.70
N ASN A 46 -21.36 8.50 -30.37
CA ASN A 46 -22.48 7.63 -30.70
C ASN A 46 -23.36 7.29 -29.48
N LEU A 47 -23.21 8.03 -28.39
CA LEU A 47 -24.05 7.87 -27.21
C LEU A 47 -25.50 8.28 -27.48
N THR A 48 -26.42 7.48 -26.96
CA THR A 48 -27.83 7.89 -26.89
C THR A 48 -28.03 8.94 -25.79
N LEU A 49 -29.15 9.66 -25.83
CA LEU A 49 -29.49 10.64 -24.79
C LEU A 49 -29.47 10.00 -23.38
N TYR A 50 -30.04 8.80 -23.23
CA TYR A 50 -30.01 8.07 -21.96
C TYR A 50 -28.57 7.77 -21.49
N GLN A 51 -27.72 7.28 -22.39
CA GLN A 51 -26.32 6.96 -22.09
C GLN A 51 -25.50 8.19 -21.69
N ALA A 52 -25.69 9.29 -22.41
CA ALA A 52 -25.03 10.57 -22.09
C ALA A 52 -25.48 11.10 -20.72
N ALA A 53 -26.79 11.04 -20.43
CA ALA A 53 -27.34 11.44 -19.13
C ALA A 53 -26.84 10.56 -18.00
N MET A 54 -26.69 9.24 -18.23
CA MET A 54 -26.09 8.34 -17.24
C MET A 54 -24.67 8.75 -16.91
N LEU A 55 -23.80 8.93 -17.91
CA LEU A 55 -22.40 9.35 -17.67
C LEU A 55 -22.34 10.69 -16.94
N ALA A 56 -23.15 11.67 -17.32
CA ALA A 56 -23.21 12.95 -16.62
C ALA A 56 -23.63 12.77 -15.15
N GLY A 57 -24.54 11.82 -14.87
CA GLY A 57 -24.98 11.49 -13.53
C GLY A 57 -23.89 10.93 -12.63
N LEU A 58 -22.89 10.20 -13.20
CA LEU A 58 -21.79 9.59 -12.47
C LEU A 58 -20.84 10.62 -11.86
N LEU A 59 -20.69 11.81 -12.46
CA LEU A 59 -19.67 12.81 -12.08
C LEU A 59 -19.76 13.24 -10.61
N ARG A 60 -20.95 13.17 -10.01
CA ARG A 60 -21.16 13.49 -8.59
C ARG A 60 -20.49 12.48 -7.64
N SER A 61 -20.56 11.19 -7.99
CA SER A 61 -20.04 10.10 -7.14
C SER A 61 -19.75 8.85 -7.98
N PRO A 62 -18.68 8.90 -8.82
CA PRO A 62 -18.43 7.90 -9.87
C PRO A 62 -18.23 6.48 -9.35
N SER A 63 -17.74 6.31 -8.13
CA SER A 63 -17.57 4.98 -7.53
C SER A 63 -18.85 4.43 -6.93
N ARG A 64 -19.74 5.29 -6.43
CA ARG A 64 -20.96 4.89 -5.74
C ARG A 64 -22.18 4.79 -6.66
N ASP A 65 -22.30 5.72 -7.60
CA ASP A 65 -23.41 5.79 -8.55
C ASP A 65 -23.08 4.98 -9.84
N ASN A 66 -22.09 4.07 -9.76
CA ASN A 66 -21.56 3.26 -10.86
C ASN A 66 -22.55 2.15 -11.25
N PRO A 67 -22.98 2.05 -12.52
CA PRO A 67 -23.94 1.04 -12.97
C PRO A 67 -23.45 -0.41 -12.86
N HIS A 68 -22.15 -0.66 -12.71
CA HIS A 68 -21.61 -1.99 -12.42
C HIS A 68 -21.75 -2.38 -10.94
N SER A 69 -21.76 -1.39 -10.03
CA SER A 69 -21.84 -1.63 -8.58
C SER A 69 -23.26 -1.52 -8.05
N ASP A 70 -24.02 -0.57 -8.58
CA ASP A 70 -25.40 -0.27 -8.16
C ASP A 70 -26.21 0.23 -9.37
N PRO A 71 -26.77 -0.69 -10.19
CA PRO A 71 -27.56 -0.35 -11.38
C PRO A 71 -28.76 0.55 -11.06
N ASP A 72 -29.50 0.25 -9.98
CA ASP A 72 -30.72 0.97 -9.61
C ASP A 72 -30.40 2.42 -9.26
N ARG A 73 -29.30 2.64 -8.58
CA ARG A 73 -28.85 3.98 -8.22
C ARG A 73 -28.37 4.77 -9.42
N ALA A 74 -27.65 4.13 -10.35
CA ALA A 74 -27.25 4.73 -11.62
C ALA A 74 -28.47 5.16 -12.45
N GLU A 75 -29.51 4.32 -12.52
CA GLU A 75 -30.76 4.63 -13.20
C GLU A 75 -31.51 5.79 -12.53
N ALA A 76 -31.67 5.76 -11.21
CA ALA A 76 -32.29 6.84 -10.46
C ALA A 76 -31.57 8.18 -10.70
N ARG A 77 -30.24 8.15 -10.75
CA ARG A 77 -29.43 9.34 -11.03
C ARG A 77 -29.58 9.81 -12.46
N THR A 78 -29.67 8.91 -13.44
CA THR A 78 -29.95 9.23 -14.85
C THR A 78 -31.27 9.97 -14.99
N ALA A 79 -32.32 9.52 -14.33
CA ALA A 79 -33.63 10.18 -14.35
C ALA A 79 -33.58 11.62 -13.80
N VAL A 80 -32.76 11.87 -12.76
CA VAL A 80 -32.53 13.23 -12.23
C VAL A 80 -31.85 14.12 -13.28
N VAL A 81 -30.86 13.61 -14.01
CA VAL A 81 -30.15 14.37 -15.06
C VAL A 81 -31.12 14.71 -16.20
N LEU A 82 -31.89 13.74 -16.69
CA LEU A 82 -32.87 13.96 -17.76
C LEU A 82 -33.92 15.01 -17.36
N ARG A 83 -34.41 14.99 -16.11
CA ARG A 83 -35.32 16.02 -15.61
C ARG A 83 -34.66 17.40 -15.59
N ALA A 84 -33.44 17.51 -15.09
CA ALA A 84 -32.71 18.78 -15.10
C ALA A 84 -32.51 19.33 -16.52
N MET A 85 -32.30 18.46 -17.52
CA MET A 85 -32.20 18.87 -18.92
C MET A 85 -33.52 19.41 -19.47
N VAL A 86 -34.68 18.88 -19.03
CA VAL A 86 -35.99 19.42 -19.38
C VAL A 86 -36.23 20.78 -18.72
N GLU A 87 -35.91 20.89 -17.42
CA GLU A 87 -36.02 22.14 -16.67
C GLU A 87 -35.15 23.27 -17.26
N ALA A 88 -33.97 22.91 -17.78
CA ALA A 88 -33.06 23.82 -18.45
C ALA A 88 -33.45 24.10 -19.92
N GLY A 89 -34.50 23.49 -20.45
CA GLY A 89 -34.95 23.68 -21.82
C GLY A 89 -34.09 23.02 -22.90
N HIS A 90 -33.19 22.14 -22.54
CA HIS A 90 -32.31 21.45 -23.50
C HIS A 90 -32.99 20.27 -24.22
N ILE A 91 -34.00 19.67 -23.62
CA ILE A 91 -34.81 18.60 -24.21
C ILE A 91 -36.27 18.79 -23.81
N SER A 92 -37.19 18.21 -24.59
CA SER A 92 -38.61 18.21 -24.26
C SER A 92 -38.93 17.06 -23.26
N GLU A 93 -40.04 17.16 -22.55
CA GLU A 93 -40.56 16.10 -21.69
C GLU A 93 -40.76 14.77 -22.45
N ALA A 94 -41.26 14.84 -23.69
CA ALA A 94 -41.43 13.68 -24.55
C ALA A 94 -40.09 12.99 -24.88
N GLN A 95 -39.02 13.78 -25.11
CA GLN A 95 -37.65 13.23 -25.33
C GLN A 95 -37.11 12.57 -24.08
N ALA A 96 -37.28 13.15 -22.90
CA ALA A 96 -36.86 12.57 -21.63
C ALA A 96 -37.57 11.23 -21.34
N GLN A 97 -38.88 11.19 -21.56
CA GLN A 97 -39.67 9.96 -21.38
C GLN A 97 -39.28 8.88 -22.40
N ALA A 98 -39.06 9.23 -23.67
CA ALA A 98 -38.56 8.32 -24.68
C ALA A 98 -37.19 7.76 -24.34
N ALA A 99 -36.27 8.61 -23.85
CA ALA A 99 -34.93 8.18 -23.39
C ALA A 99 -35.04 7.20 -22.21
N ASN A 100 -35.88 7.47 -21.20
CA ASN A 100 -36.06 6.58 -20.06
C ASN A 100 -36.69 5.22 -20.46
N LYS A 101 -37.57 5.19 -21.48
CA LYS A 101 -38.12 3.93 -22.00
C LYS A 101 -37.11 3.14 -22.81
N ALA A 102 -36.20 3.81 -23.50
CA ALA A 102 -35.13 3.21 -24.31
C ALA A 102 -33.88 2.86 -23.50
N LYS A 103 -34.07 2.40 -22.25
CA LYS A 103 -32.98 1.98 -21.38
C LYS A 103 -31.99 1.10 -22.14
N THR A 104 -30.72 1.42 -22.03
CA THR A 104 -29.65 0.68 -22.68
C THR A 104 -29.02 -0.30 -21.70
N THR A 105 -28.81 -1.54 -22.13
CA THR A 105 -28.01 -2.49 -21.38
C THR A 105 -26.59 -1.96 -21.20
N VAL A 106 -26.17 -1.83 -19.96
CA VAL A 106 -24.77 -1.57 -19.62
C VAL A 106 -23.97 -2.84 -19.92
N MET A 107 -22.87 -2.72 -20.61
CA MET A 107 -21.98 -3.86 -20.84
C MET A 107 -21.57 -4.46 -19.49
N PRO A 108 -21.49 -5.79 -19.37
CA PRO A 108 -20.97 -6.38 -18.16
C PRO A 108 -19.55 -5.81 -17.90
N PRO A 109 -19.18 -5.66 -16.63
CA PRO A 109 -17.81 -5.33 -16.34
C PRO A 109 -16.92 -6.33 -17.09
N PRO A 110 -15.85 -5.88 -17.80
CA PRO A 110 -14.94 -6.82 -18.44
C PRO A 110 -14.51 -7.83 -17.39
N GLU A 111 -14.35 -9.06 -17.79
CA GLU A 111 -13.66 -10.03 -16.94
C GLU A 111 -12.34 -9.39 -16.52
N LEU A 112 -12.30 -8.99 -15.26
CA LEU A 112 -11.15 -8.33 -14.69
C LEU A 112 -10.12 -9.41 -14.37
N SER A 113 -9.51 -9.95 -15.42
CA SER A 113 -8.33 -10.78 -15.27
C SER A 113 -7.12 -9.90 -14.98
N GLY A 114 -6.25 -10.38 -14.12
CA GLY A 114 -4.97 -9.77 -13.82
C GLY A 114 -4.98 -8.77 -12.66
N PRO A 115 -3.81 -8.28 -12.31
CA PRO A 115 -3.51 -7.54 -11.08
C PRO A 115 -3.95 -6.07 -11.15
N ARG A 116 -5.24 -5.79 -11.02
CA ARG A 116 -5.81 -4.47 -11.26
C ARG A 116 -5.27 -3.37 -10.36
N TYR A 117 -5.13 -3.64 -9.07
CA TYR A 117 -4.52 -2.66 -8.15
C TYR A 117 -3.08 -2.31 -8.54
N PHE A 118 -2.33 -3.30 -9.06
CA PHE A 118 -0.99 -3.07 -9.55
C PHE A 118 -0.98 -2.27 -10.85
N THR A 119 -1.84 -2.61 -11.82
CA THR A 119 -1.91 -1.88 -13.10
C THR A 119 -2.37 -0.43 -12.91
N ASP A 120 -3.33 -0.17 -12.04
CA ASP A 120 -3.74 1.20 -11.73
C ASP A 120 -2.60 1.99 -11.09
N TRP A 121 -1.85 1.37 -10.17
CA TRP A 121 -0.65 1.99 -9.60
C TRP A 121 0.42 2.30 -10.66
N ILE A 122 0.62 1.41 -11.66
CA ILE A 122 1.51 1.70 -12.80
C ILE A 122 1.04 2.95 -13.56
N VAL A 123 -0.26 3.05 -13.84
CA VAL A 123 -0.83 4.23 -14.53
C VAL A 123 -0.61 5.51 -13.73
N ASP A 124 -0.81 5.47 -12.41
CA ASP A 124 -0.55 6.61 -11.52
C ASP A 124 0.93 7.04 -11.51
N LEU A 125 1.85 6.11 -11.75
CA LEU A 125 3.29 6.39 -11.80
C LEU A 125 3.76 6.98 -13.13
N LEU A 126 3.06 6.73 -14.26
CA LEU A 126 3.50 7.09 -15.61
C LEU A 126 3.89 8.56 -15.77
N PRO A 127 3.17 9.55 -15.20
CA PRO A 127 3.53 10.96 -15.32
C PRO A 127 4.93 11.31 -14.79
N ASN A 128 5.50 10.45 -13.92
CA ASN A 128 6.86 10.64 -13.41
C ASN A 128 7.95 10.16 -14.38
N TYR A 129 7.59 9.43 -15.43
CA TYR A 129 8.53 8.80 -16.37
C TYR A 129 8.40 9.36 -17.79
N VAL A 130 7.18 9.72 -18.18
CA VAL A 130 6.87 10.15 -19.55
C VAL A 130 5.88 11.30 -19.55
N THR A 131 6.03 12.23 -20.48
CA THR A 131 4.93 13.13 -20.82
C THR A 131 3.90 12.31 -21.59
N VAL A 132 2.71 12.13 -21.02
CA VAL A 132 1.64 11.35 -21.65
C VAL A 132 1.22 12.04 -22.94
N GLY A 133 1.63 11.47 -24.07
CA GLY A 133 1.27 11.89 -25.43
C GLY A 133 0.12 11.06 -25.99
N GLN A 134 -0.01 11.08 -27.34
CA GLN A 134 -1.02 10.27 -28.06
C GLN A 134 -0.52 8.86 -28.44
N ASP A 135 0.73 8.53 -28.16
CA ASP A 135 1.31 7.24 -28.52
C ASP A 135 0.92 6.13 -27.50
N ASP A 136 0.61 4.97 -28.02
CA ASP A 136 0.45 3.77 -27.22
C ASP A 136 1.80 3.37 -26.59
N LEU A 137 1.77 3.04 -25.30
CA LEU A 137 2.96 2.63 -24.55
C LEU A 137 2.92 1.13 -24.20
N VAL A 138 4.07 0.48 -24.32
CA VAL A 138 4.32 -0.87 -23.84
C VAL A 138 5.20 -0.77 -22.60
N ILE A 139 4.68 -1.22 -21.44
CA ILE A 139 5.33 -1.10 -20.15
C ILE A 139 5.72 -2.50 -19.68
N ARG A 140 7.01 -2.74 -19.49
CA ARG A 140 7.53 -3.93 -18.84
C ARG A 140 7.67 -3.65 -17.34
N THR A 141 7.02 -4.48 -16.54
CA THR A 141 6.93 -4.32 -15.10
C THR A 141 7.69 -5.39 -14.33
N THR A 142 7.75 -5.24 -13.00
CA THR A 142 8.40 -6.18 -12.07
C THR A 142 7.47 -7.28 -11.58
N ILE A 143 6.17 -7.20 -11.89
CA ILE A 143 5.17 -8.12 -11.36
C ILE A 143 5.50 -9.57 -11.73
N ASP A 144 5.20 -10.46 -10.82
CA ASP A 144 5.29 -11.90 -10.98
C ASP A 144 3.87 -12.48 -10.87
N GLY A 145 3.39 -13.12 -11.93
CA GLY A 145 2.01 -13.59 -12.01
C GLY A 145 1.68 -14.62 -10.94
N GLU A 146 2.57 -15.57 -10.69
CA GLU A 146 2.35 -16.63 -9.70
C GLU A 146 2.32 -16.06 -8.28
N LEU A 147 3.23 -15.16 -7.95
CA LEU A 147 3.24 -14.46 -6.67
C LEU A 147 2.02 -13.57 -6.48
N GLN A 148 1.54 -12.93 -7.53
CA GLN A 148 0.33 -12.10 -7.50
C GLN A 148 -0.91 -12.94 -7.22
N ASP A 149 -1.10 -14.04 -7.97
CA ASP A 149 -2.24 -14.94 -7.81
C ASP A 149 -2.26 -15.53 -6.39
N GLU A 150 -1.11 -15.91 -5.87
CA GLU A 150 -0.98 -16.44 -4.52
C GLU A 150 -1.27 -15.37 -3.46
N ALA A 151 -0.80 -14.13 -3.64
CA ALA A 151 -1.09 -13.01 -2.75
C ALA A 151 -2.60 -12.71 -2.69
N GLU A 152 -3.27 -12.69 -3.84
CA GLU A 152 -4.72 -12.53 -3.92
C GLU A 152 -5.44 -13.68 -3.21
N ARG A 153 -5.04 -14.93 -3.48
CA ARG A 153 -5.64 -16.12 -2.92
C ARG A 153 -5.57 -16.16 -1.39
N VAL A 154 -4.40 -15.91 -0.81
CA VAL A 154 -4.23 -15.98 0.66
C VAL A 154 -4.96 -14.85 1.37
N LEU A 155 -4.93 -13.63 0.80
CA LEU A 155 -5.58 -12.47 1.39
C LEU A 155 -7.11 -12.61 1.36
N THR A 156 -7.68 -12.91 0.19
CA THR A 156 -9.14 -13.04 0.01
C THR A 156 -9.71 -14.22 0.77
N SER A 157 -8.99 -15.35 0.79
CA SER A 157 -9.38 -16.53 1.59
C SER A 157 -9.43 -16.20 3.09
N ALA A 158 -8.46 -15.48 3.62
CA ALA A 158 -8.43 -15.08 5.02
C ALA A 158 -9.60 -14.12 5.35
N LEU A 159 -9.83 -13.13 4.49
CA LEU A 159 -10.95 -12.20 4.63
C LEU A 159 -12.31 -12.90 4.58
N ALA A 160 -12.49 -13.83 3.67
CA ALA A 160 -13.75 -14.57 3.54
C ALA A 160 -14.01 -15.50 4.75
N LYS A 161 -12.98 -16.20 5.23
CA LYS A 161 -13.13 -17.21 6.30
C LYS A 161 -13.18 -16.59 7.70
N GLU A 162 -12.33 -15.62 7.99
CA GLU A 162 -12.12 -15.10 9.33
C GLU A 162 -12.66 -13.66 9.50
N GLY A 163 -12.73 -12.89 8.41
CA GLY A 163 -13.12 -11.48 8.44
C GLY A 163 -14.45 -11.20 9.14
N PRO A 164 -15.54 -11.92 8.82
CA PRO A 164 -16.87 -11.67 9.45
C PRO A 164 -16.84 -11.83 10.97
N ALA A 165 -16.22 -12.89 11.49
CA ALA A 165 -16.12 -13.15 12.92
C ALA A 165 -15.28 -12.10 13.65
N MET A 166 -14.22 -11.62 12.99
CA MET A 166 -13.26 -10.66 13.53
C MET A 166 -13.64 -9.20 13.26
N GLY A 167 -14.73 -8.93 12.54
CA GLY A 167 -15.10 -7.57 12.13
C GLY A 167 -14.07 -6.93 11.20
N VAL A 168 -13.39 -7.72 10.37
CA VAL A 168 -12.39 -7.30 9.38
C VAL A 168 -13.04 -7.31 8.00
N ARG A 169 -13.02 -6.19 7.31
CA ARG A 169 -13.64 -6.08 5.98
C ARG A 169 -12.65 -5.85 4.86
N GLN A 170 -11.44 -5.36 5.19
CA GLN A 170 -10.43 -5.03 4.20
C GLN A 170 -9.06 -5.55 4.61
N GLY A 171 -8.23 -5.78 3.60
CA GLY A 171 -6.85 -6.15 3.76
C GLY A 171 -6.03 -5.71 2.54
N ALA A 172 -4.73 -5.67 2.70
CA ALA A 172 -3.80 -5.42 1.62
C ALA A 172 -2.53 -6.26 1.82
N LEU A 173 -1.89 -6.63 0.72
CA LEU A 173 -0.61 -7.35 0.71
C LEU A 173 0.31 -6.73 -0.34
N VAL A 174 1.56 -6.52 0.02
CA VAL A 174 2.64 -6.12 -0.89
C VAL A 174 3.77 -7.12 -0.73
N ALA A 175 4.28 -7.64 -1.84
CA ALA A 175 5.51 -8.43 -1.86
C ALA A 175 6.52 -7.82 -2.82
N MET A 176 7.79 -7.80 -2.44
CA MET A 176 8.87 -7.25 -3.25
C MET A 176 10.18 -8.02 -3.07
N ALA A 177 11.03 -7.99 -4.07
CA ALA A 177 12.40 -8.46 -3.95
C ALA A 177 13.19 -7.54 -2.99
N PRO A 178 14.31 -7.99 -2.43
CA PRO A 178 15.13 -7.18 -1.51
C PRO A 178 15.56 -5.83 -2.10
N ASP A 179 15.74 -5.71 -3.42
CA ASP A 179 16.10 -4.45 -4.09
C ASP A 179 14.94 -3.46 -4.27
N GLY A 180 13.72 -3.83 -3.83
CA GLY A 180 12.51 -3.01 -3.92
C GLY A 180 11.63 -3.28 -5.15
N ALA A 181 11.97 -4.24 -6.02
CA ALA A 181 11.13 -4.64 -7.15
C ALA A 181 9.81 -5.25 -6.67
N VAL A 182 8.68 -4.57 -6.86
CA VAL A 182 7.36 -5.06 -6.41
C VAL A 182 6.93 -6.24 -7.28
N LYS A 183 6.76 -7.39 -6.65
CA LYS A 183 6.42 -8.67 -7.28
C LYS A 183 4.94 -9.00 -7.21
N ALA A 184 4.27 -8.57 -6.13
CA ALA A 184 2.83 -8.69 -5.96
C ALA A 184 2.27 -7.49 -5.20
N LEU A 185 1.04 -7.08 -5.55
CA LEU A 185 0.35 -5.97 -4.89
C LEU A 185 -1.15 -6.18 -4.92
N VAL A 186 -1.74 -6.38 -3.75
CA VAL A 186 -3.18 -6.53 -3.54
C VAL A 186 -3.68 -5.39 -2.67
N GLY A 187 -4.55 -4.54 -3.20
CA GLY A 187 -5.01 -3.31 -2.55
C GLY A 187 -6.37 -3.42 -1.87
N GLY A 188 -6.99 -4.61 -1.84
CA GLY A 188 -8.30 -4.78 -1.23
C GLY A 188 -8.88 -6.17 -1.42
N ALA A 189 -10.03 -6.42 -0.77
CA ALA A 189 -10.74 -7.70 -0.81
C ALA A 189 -11.33 -8.02 -2.20
N ASP A 190 -11.88 -7.00 -2.85
CA ASP A 190 -12.54 -7.10 -4.15
C ASP A 190 -12.38 -5.77 -4.91
N TYR A 191 -11.67 -5.83 -6.04
CA TYR A 191 -11.45 -4.67 -6.90
C TYR A 191 -12.74 -4.14 -7.53
N ARG A 192 -13.73 -5.01 -7.81
CA ARG A 192 -15.01 -4.60 -8.40
C ARG A 192 -15.83 -3.77 -7.42
N ALA A 193 -15.81 -4.17 -6.15
CA ALA A 193 -16.50 -3.45 -5.09
C ALA A 193 -15.79 -2.14 -4.72
N SER A 194 -14.45 -2.09 -4.80
CA SER A 194 -13.67 -0.89 -4.44
C SER A 194 -12.32 -0.87 -5.16
N GLN A 195 -12.11 0.14 -6.01
CA GLN A 195 -10.83 0.39 -6.69
C GLN A 195 -9.82 1.11 -5.79
N PHE A 196 -10.22 1.54 -4.59
CA PHE A 196 -9.31 2.20 -3.64
C PHE A 196 -8.17 1.26 -3.26
N ASN A 197 -6.95 1.62 -3.64
CA ASN A 197 -5.76 0.81 -3.43
C ASN A 197 -5.18 1.02 -2.03
N ARG A 198 -5.53 0.12 -1.10
CA ARG A 198 -5.10 0.24 0.30
C ARG A 198 -3.62 -0.03 0.52
N ALA A 199 -2.95 -0.65 -0.46
CA ALA A 199 -1.52 -0.87 -0.41
C ALA A 199 -0.71 0.42 -0.65
N THR A 200 -1.21 1.32 -1.52
CA THR A 200 -0.48 2.52 -1.97
C THR A 200 -1.10 3.83 -1.51
N GLN A 201 -2.44 3.90 -1.46
CA GLN A 201 -3.19 5.15 -1.21
C GLN A 201 -3.65 5.30 0.25
N ALA A 202 -3.97 4.20 0.95
CA ALA A 202 -4.40 4.29 2.33
C ALA A 202 -3.23 4.70 3.23
N LYS A 203 -3.42 5.80 3.97
CA LYS A 203 -2.52 6.21 5.04
C LYS A 203 -3.11 5.75 6.37
N ARG A 204 -2.38 4.87 7.07
CA ARG A 204 -2.82 4.21 8.31
C ARG A 204 -1.72 4.22 9.34
N GLN A 205 -2.08 4.19 10.61
CA GLN A 205 -1.12 4.14 11.71
C GLN A 205 -0.43 2.78 11.74
N PRO A 206 0.91 2.71 11.55
CA PRO A 206 1.67 1.47 11.57
C PRO A 206 1.76 0.85 12.97
N GLY A 207 1.43 1.61 14.01
CA GLY A 207 1.55 1.15 15.39
C GLY A 207 2.97 0.64 15.68
N SER A 208 3.06 -0.48 16.36
CA SER A 208 4.34 -1.05 16.79
C SER A 208 5.28 -1.50 15.67
N THR A 209 4.88 -1.53 14.39
CA THR A 209 5.85 -1.74 13.30
C THR A 209 6.83 -0.56 13.19
N PHE A 210 6.43 0.63 13.62
CA PHE A 210 7.29 1.82 13.66
C PHE A 210 8.49 1.66 14.63
N LYS A 211 8.43 0.73 15.58
CA LYS A 211 9.56 0.44 16.49
C LYS A 211 10.82 -0.03 15.77
N LEU A 212 10.71 -0.44 14.50
CA LEU A 212 11.87 -0.64 13.62
C LEU A 212 12.75 0.61 13.58
N PHE A 213 12.16 1.78 13.36
CA PHE A 213 12.93 3.02 13.24
C PHE A 213 13.54 3.47 14.57
N VAL A 214 12.85 3.20 15.68
CA VAL A 214 13.39 3.42 17.03
C VAL A 214 14.60 2.52 17.29
N LEU A 215 14.49 1.23 16.97
CA LEU A 215 15.59 0.26 17.08
C LEU A 215 16.80 0.70 16.24
N LEU A 216 16.59 0.98 14.95
CA LEU A 216 17.68 1.35 14.04
C LEU A 216 18.37 2.65 14.46
N ALA A 217 17.59 3.65 14.90
CA ALA A 217 18.16 4.89 15.43
C ALA A 217 18.96 4.64 16.71
N ALA A 218 18.53 3.73 17.58
CA ALA A 218 19.27 3.35 18.79
C ALA A 218 20.58 2.63 18.43
N LEU A 219 20.55 1.65 17.55
CA LEU A 219 21.73 0.91 17.10
C LEU A 219 22.76 1.86 16.43
N GLU A 220 22.31 2.78 15.57
CA GLU A 220 23.22 3.79 14.99
C GLU A 220 23.82 4.75 16.03
N HIS A 221 23.12 4.97 17.12
CA HIS A 221 23.58 5.81 18.21
C HIS A 221 24.48 5.07 19.22
N GLY A 222 24.86 3.82 18.92
CA GLY A 222 25.83 3.06 19.70
C GLY A 222 25.20 2.10 20.72
N TYR A 223 23.88 2.04 20.83
CA TYR A 223 23.21 1.01 21.65
C TYR A 223 23.38 -0.36 20.99
N ARG A 224 23.37 -1.41 21.82
CA ARG A 224 23.44 -2.81 21.41
C ARG A 224 22.16 -3.57 21.79
N PRO A 225 21.81 -4.65 21.12
CA PRO A 225 20.66 -5.48 21.48
C PRO A 225 20.65 -5.97 22.94
N THR A 226 21.84 -6.10 23.55
CA THR A 226 22.05 -6.56 24.93
C THR A 226 21.90 -5.45 25.98
N ASP A 227 21.92 -4.17 25.58
CA ASP A 227 21.77 -3.06 26.51
C ASP A 227 20.39 -3.08 27.15
N ARG A 228 20.32 -2.63 28.41
CA ARG A 228 19.11 -2.73 29.22
C ARG A 228 18.39 -1.42 29.36
N PHE A 229 17.06 -1.51 29.29
CA PHE A 229 16.13 -0.43 29.61
C PHE A 229 15.12 -0.90 30.63
N LEU A 230 14.63 0.05 31.43
CA LEU A 230 13.58 -0.22 32.42
C LEU A 230 12.21 -0.29 31.74
N ASP A 231 11.57 -1.45 31.79
CA ASP A 231 10.15 -1.61 31.42
C ASP A 231 9.28 -1.36 32.67
N ALA A 232 8.84 -0.12 32.83
CA ALA A 232 7.98 0.34 33.91
C ALA A 232 7.07 1.46 33.37
N PRO A 233 5.99 1.81 34.07
CA PRO A 233 5.17 2.97 33.73
C PRO A 233 6.01 4.22 33.49
N ILE A 234 5.62 5.01 32.49
CA ILE A 234 6.29 6.25 32.10
C ILE A 234 5.25 7.34 31.88
N ALA A 235 5.60 8.58 32.21
CA ALA A 235 4.81 9.76 31.95
C ALA A 235 5.69 10.86 31.34
N LEU A 236 5.25 11.44 30.23
CA LEU A 236 5.93 12.51 29.51
C LEU A 236 4.94 13.63 29.19
N GLY A 237 5.07 14.77 29.88
CA GLY A 237 4.18 15.91 29.66
C GLY A 237 2.68 15.57 29.80
N GLY A 238 2.33 14.73 30.78
CA GLY A 238 0.95 14.28 31.01
C GLY A 238 0.51 13.06 30.19
N TRP A 239 1.21 12.71 29.13
CA TRP A 239 0.95 11.49 28.35
C TRP A 239 1.53 10.26 29.07
N LYS A 240 0.69 9.22 29.22
CA LYS A 240 1.02 7.98 29.97
C LYS A 240 0.79 6.76 29.07
N PRO A 241 1.74 6.40 28.19
CA PRO A 241 1.63 5.18 27.38
C PRO A 241 1.67 3.94 28.26
N ARG A 242 0.88 2.93 27.88
CA ARG A 242 0.82 1.65 28.58
C ARG A 242 1.34 0.52 27.71
N ASN A 243 1.91 -0.49 28.33
CA ASN A 243 2.15 -1.75 27.69
C ASN A 243 0.84 -2.52 27.46
N TYR A 244 0.88 -3.51 26.58
CA TYR A 244 -0.26 -4.40 26.38
C TYR A 244 -0.65 -5.07 27.70
N ARG A 245 -1.93 -5.00 28.06
CA ARG A 245 -2.49 -5.51 29.34
C ARG A 245 -1.85 -4.93 30.60
N ASP A 246 -1.25 -3.75 30.52
CA ASP A 246 -0.58 -3.08 31.65
C ASP A 246 0.50 -3.93 32.35
N GLN A 247 1.14 -4.86 31.62
CA GLN A 247 2.21 -5.71 32.15
C GLN A 247 3.58 -5.08 31.96
N TYR A 248 4.41 -5.12 32.98
CA TYR A 248 5.76 -4.57 32.99
C TYR A 248 6.75 -5.62 33.54
N LEU A 249 7.93 -5.70 32.93
CA LEU A 249 8.93 -6.74 33.17
C LEU A 249 10.18 -6.26 33.93
N GLY A 250 10.26 -4.97 34.30
CA GLY A 250 11.46 -4.41 34.94
C GLY A 250 12.62 -4.25 33.95
N GLN A 251 13.83 -4.62 34.34
CA GLN A 251 15.02 -4.49 33.49
C GLN A 251 15.02 -5.54 32.38
N VAL A 252 14.92 -5.09 31.13
CA VAL A 252 14.91 -5.95 29.94
C VAL A 252 15.97 -5.51 28.94
N THR A 253 16.43 -6.42 28.09
CA THR A 253 17.30 -6.05 26.98
C THR A 253 16.53 -5.36 25.86
N ILE A 254 17.21 -4.55 25.03
CA ILE A 254 16.61 -3.95 23.81
C ILE A 254 16.03 -5.04 22.93
N GLY A 255 16.77 -6.14 22.72
CA GLY A 255 16.33 -7.29 21.93
C GLY A 255 15.01 -7.87 22.42
N ASP A 256 14.88 -8.12 23.73
CA ASP A 256 13.64 -8.64 24.30
C ASP A 256 12.50 -7.62 24.26
N ALA A 257 12.79 -6.36 24.52
CA ALA A 257 11.81 -5.29 24.47
C ALA A 257 11.17 -5.13 23.08
N VAL A 258 11.97 -5.24 22.03
CA VAL A 258 11.47 -5.18 20.64
C VAL A 258 10.76 -6.46 20.24
N ALA A 259 11.30 -7.64 20.66
CA ALA A 259 10.67 -8.94 20.40
C ALA A 259 9.27 -9.05 21.02
N LEU A 260 9.12 -8.56 22.25
CA LEU A 260 7.86 -8.51 22.99
C LEU A 260 7.05 -7.24 22.71
N SER A 261 7.62 -6.33 21.94
CA SER A 261 6.96 -5.06 21.52
C SER A 261 6.55 -4.16 22.69
N LEU A 262 7.40 -4.04 23.73
CA LEU A 262 7.12 -3.22 24.92
C LEU A 262 7.05 -1.74 24.57
N ASN A 263 5.96 -1.08 24.95
CA ASN A 263 5.73 0.34 24.64
C ASN A 263 6.60 1.26 25.47
N SER A 264 6.68 1.01 26.79
CA SER A 264 7.41 1.84 27.73
C SER A 264 8.90 1.93 27.35
N VAL A 265 9.49 0.80 26.93
CA VAL A 265 10.89 0.72 26.50
C VAL A 265 11.10 1.43 25.17
N ALA A 266 10.21 1.23 24.19
CA ALA A 266 10.30 1.93 22.91
C ALA A 266 10.27 3.45 23.09
N VAL A 267 9.41 3.95 23.97
CA VAL A 267 9.34 5.38 24.32
C VAL A 267 10.64 5.82 24.99
N ARG A 268 11.15 5.11 26.00
CA ARG A 268 12.42 5.45 26.67
C ARG A 268 13.61 5.45 25.71
N MET A 269 13.67 4.48 24.79
CA MET A 269 14.70 4.44 23.75
C MET A 269 14.59 5.65 22.82
N SER A 270 13.38 6.01 22.37
CA SER A 270 13.16 7.18 21.52
C SER A 270 13.57 8.48 22.20
N GLU A 271 13.30 8.63 23.51
CA GLU A 271 13.76 9.78 24.29
C GLU A 271 15.29 9.80 24.45
N ALA A 272 15.88 8.66 24.75
CA ALA A 272 17.35 8.55 24.94
C ALA A 272 18.13 8.86 23.66
N VAL A 273 17.65 8.40 22.51
CA VAL A 273 18.26 8.65 21.20
C VAL A 273 17.93 10.05 20.68
N GLY A 274 16.76 10.56 21.01
CA GLY A 274 16.20 11.79 20.50
C GLY A 274 15.22 11.57 19.36
N ARG A 275 13.97 12.03 19.52
CA ARG A 275 12.87 11.90 18.56
C ARG A 275 13.19 12.37 17.14
N GLY A 276 14.02 13.41 17.02
CA GLY A 276 14.49 13.91 15.72
C GLY A 276 15.29 12.88 14.93
N ARG A 277 16.14 12.09 15.60
CA ARG A 277 16.90 11.01 14.96
C ARG A 277 16.01 9.85 14.55
N VAL A 278 15.02 9.51 15.35
CA VAL A 278 14.00 8.50 15.01
C VAL A 278 13.20 8.93 13.78
N ALA A 279 12.77 10.19 13.71
CA ALA A 279 12.07 10.73 12.54
C ALA A 279 12.96 10.72 11.30
N ALA A 280 14.21 11.18 11.40
CA ALA A 280 15.16 11.17 10.29
C ALA A 280 15.46 9.74 9.80
N MET A 281 15.49 8.75 10.69
CA MET A 281 15.63 7.34 10.32
C MET A 281 14.44 6.87 9.49
N ALA A 282 13.21 7.18 9.89
CA ALA A 282 12.01 6.80 9.15
C ALA A 282 11.97 7.47 7.76
N GLU A 283 12.28 8.76 7.69
CA GLU A 283 12.38 9.52 6.44
C GLU A 283 13.46 8.96 5.50
N ARG A 284 14.65 8.66 6.04
CA ARG A 284 15.77 8.06 5.30
C ARG A 284 15.45 6.70 4.71
N LEU A 285 14.64 5.90 5.42
CA LEU A 285 14.20 4.59 4.93
C LEU A 285 12.94 4.65 4.06
N GLY A 286 12.48 5.84 3.70
CA GLY A 286 11.49 6.02 2.64
C GLY A 286 10.05 6.30 3.09
N LEU A 287 9.78 6.56 4.36
CA LEU A 287 8.49 7.07 4.79
C LEU A 287 8.32 8.50 4.26
N LYS A 288 7.22 8.73 3.54
CA LYS A 288 6.91 10.03 2.92
C LYS A 288 5.99 10.86 3.83
N GLY A 289 6.19 12.16 3.81
CA GLY A 289 5.43 13.13 4.59
C GLY A 289 6.10 13.45 5.94
N PRO A 290 5.57 14.43 6.67
CA PRO A 290 6.16 14.89 7.91
C PRO A 290 6.01 13.82 9.00
N VAL A 291 7.12 13.26 9.46
CA VAL A 291 7.12 12.36 10.61
C VAL A 291 6.98 13.18 11.88
N ARG A 292 5.96 12.88 12.69
CA ARG A 292 5.72 13.56 13.97
C ARG A 292 6.91 13.36 14.90
N ARG A 293 7.23 14.41 15.69
CA ARG A 293 8.39 14.41 16.62
C ARG A 293 7.96 14.53 18.08
N ASP A 294 6.69 14.25 18.37
CA ASP A 294 6.19 14.20 19.76
C ASP A 294 6.50 12.83 20.42
N PRO A 295 6.32 12.68 21.74
CA PRO A 295 6.65 11.45 22.46
C PRO A 295 5.99 10.19 21.90
N SER A 296 4.83 10.32 21.25
CA SER A 296 4.08 9.18 20.68
C SER A 296 4.68 8.62 19.38
N ILE A 297 5.69 9.28 18.81
CA ILE A 297 6.41 8.79 17.61
C ILE A 297 6.85 7.33 17.76
N ALA A 298 7.36 6.96 18.95
CA ALA A 298 7.84 5.60 19.23
C ALA A 298 6.76 4.52 19.09
N LEU A 299 5.49 4.90 19.12
CA LEU A 299 4.34 4.00 19.03
C LEU A 299 3.66 4.02 17.65
N GLY A 300 4.23 4.73 16.68
CA GLY A 300 3.79 4.70 15.30
C GLY A 300 2.46 5.43 15.05
N VAL A 301 2.34 6.64 15.53
CA VAL A 301 1.18 7.51 15.28
C VAL A 301 1.23 8.23 13.93
N THR A 302 2.40 8.31 13.29
CA THR A 302 2.55 8.85 11.94
C THR A 302 1.98 7.86 10.92
N GLU A 303 0.97 8.29 10.17
CA GLU A 303 0.33 7.44 9.17
C GLU A 303 1.26 7.20 7.97
N THR A 304 1.28 5.98 7.45
CA THR A 304 2.04 5.56 6.28
C THR A 304 1.25 4.58 5.42
N SER A 305 1.67 4.34 4.18
CA SER A 305 1.11 3.27 3.36
C SER A 305 1.83 1.94 3.61
N LEU A 306 1.15 0.83 3.25
CA LEU A 306 1.75 -0.49 3.33
C LEU A 306 2.99 -0.61 2.43
N LEU A 307 2.94 -0.02 1.23
CA LEU A 307 4.05 -0.02 0.28
C LEU A 307 5.28 0.69 0.85
N GLU A 308 5.11 1.90 1.43
CA GLU A 308 6.21 2.64 2.05
C GLU A 308 6.83 1.87 3.21
N LEU A 309 6.00 1.33 4.10
CA LEU A 309 6.48 0.58 5.26
C LEU A 309 7.21 -0.71 4.83
N THR A 310 6.67 -1.45 3.84
CA THR A 310 7.32 -2.65 3.30
C THR A 310 8.67 -2.31 2.66
N GLY A 311 8.76 -1.18 1.94
CA GLY A 311 10.00 -0.67 1.37
C GLY A 311 11.08 -0.35 2.44
N ALA A 312 10.67 0.16 3.60
CA ALA A 312 11.61 0.40 4.70
C ALA A 312 12.23 -0.90 5.24
N PHE A 313 11.43 -1.99 5.32
CA PHE A 313 11.95 -3.31 5.70
C PHE A 313 12.83 -3.93 4.60
N ALA A 314 12.56 -3.62 3.34
CA ALA A 314 13.39 -4.08 2.22
C ALA A 314 14.84 -3.57 2.30
N VAL A 315 15.08 -2.40 2.90
CA VAL A 315 16.45 -1.90 3.14
C VAL A 315 17.26 -2.88 3.98
N LEU A 316 16.66 -3.52 4.98
CA LEU A 316 17.34 -4.55 5.79
C LEU A 316 17.58 -5.83 4.99
N ALA A 317 16.57 -6.31 4.25
CA ALA A 317 16.72 -7.46 3.36
C ALA A 317 17.78 -7.22 2.27
N ASN A 318 17.97 -5.94 1.85
CA ASN A 318 18.99 -5.49 0.92
C ASN A 318 20.33 -5.11 1.59
N LYS A 319 20.63 -5.72 2.74
CA LYS A 319 21.89 -5.55 3.46
C LYS A 319 22.21 -4.07 3.77
N GLY A 320 21.18 -3.29 4.15
CA GLY A 320 21.33 -1.88 4.49
C GLY A 320 21.44 -0.92 3.30
N ARG A 321 21.20 -1.39 2.09
CA ARG A 321 21.20 -0.56 0.88
C ARG A 321 19.80 -0.10 0.53
N ALA A 322 19.70 1.05 -0.13
CA ALA A 322 18.43 1.61 -0.58
C ALA A 322 17.62 0.60 -1.42
N ALA A 323 16.33 0.48 -1.08
CA ALA A 323 15.40 -0.45 -1.69
C ALA A 323 14.03 0.22 -1.90
N ALA A 324 14.04 1.43 -2.48
CA ALA A 324 12.80 2.15 -2.76
C ALA A 324 11.88 1.31 -3.67
N PRO A 325 10.60 1.11 -3.32
CA PRO A 325 9.68 0.33 -4.12
C PRO A 325 9.57 0.84 -5.56
N TYR A 326 9.66 -0.07 -6.51
CA TYR A 326 9.48 0.23 -7.92
C TYR A 326 8.77 -0.90 -8.66
N ALA A 327 8.15 -0.54 -9.79
CA ALA A 327 7.38 -1.48 -10.58
C ALA A 327 7.67 -1.44 -12.08
N ILE A 328 8.27 -0.35 -12.59
CA ILE A 328 8.53 -0.16 -14.02
C ILE A 328 9.99 -0.47 -14.33
N LEU A 329 10.20 -1.41 -15.25
CA LEU A 329 11.53 -1.80 -15.76
C LEU A 329 11.86 -1.08 -17.07
N GLU A 330 10.89 -0.97 -17.98
CA GLU A 330 11.08 -0.35 -19.28
C GLU A 330 9.75 0.18 -19.81
N ILE A 331 9.80 1.32 -20.49
CA ILE A 331 8.67 1.89 -21.23
C ILE A 331 9.13 2.11 -22.67
N LYS A 332 8.34 1.58 -23.61
CA LYS A 332 8.53 1.75 -25.05
C LYS A 332 7.27 2.30 -25.70
N THR A 333 7.42 3.03 -26.79
CA THR A 333 6.30 3.26 -27.71
C THR A 333 5.95 1.96 -28.44
N ARG A 334 4.73 1.88 -28.99
CA ARG A 334 4.33 0.72 -29.81
C ARG A 334 5.26 0.50 -31.02
N LYS A 335 5.94 1.55 -31.48
CA LYS A 335 6.94 1.50 -32.57
C LYS A 335 8.31 0.98 -32.10
N GLY A 336 8.46 0.63 -30.81
CA GLY A 336 9.68 0.05 -30.23
C GLY A 336 10.70 1.08 -29.72
N GLN A 337 10.44 2.38 -29.81
CA GLN A 337 11.32 3.41 -29.26
C GLN A 337 11.33 3.32 -27.72
N VAL A 338 12.51 3.19 -27.11
CA VAL A 338 12.68 3.17 -25.66
C VAL A 338 12.55 4.60 -25.11
N VAL A 339 11.55 4.82 -24.27
CA VAL A 339 11.30 6.08 -23.59
C VAL A 339 11.93 6.12 -22.20
N PHE A 340 11.86 4.98 -21.50
CA PHE A 340 12.49 4.80 -20.20
C PHE A 340 13.04 3.39 -20.08
N LYS A 341 14.21 3.26 -19.46
CA LYS A 341 14.79 1.97 -19.05
C LYS A 341 15.46 2.13 -17.70
N ARG A 342 15.02 1.30 -16.75
CA ARG A 342 15.60 1.30 -15.41
C ARG A 342 17.04 0.80 -15.47
N ARG A 343 17.94 1.55 -14.83
CA ARG A 343 19.31 1.11 -14.61
C ARG A 343 19.35 0.32 -13.31
N HIS A 344 19.89 -0.89 -13.38
CA HIS A 344 20.15 -1.71 -12.20
C HIS A 344 21.52 -1.33 -11.64
N GLY A 345 21.59 -1.28 -10.31
CA GLY A 345 22.85 -1.04 -9.59
C GLY A 345 22.61 -1.21 -8.10
N PRO A 346 23.66 -1.45 -7.33
CA PRO A 346 23.53 -1.50 -5.88
C PRO A 346 23.05 -0.14 -5.38
N GLY A 347 21.94 -0.12 -4.67
CA GLY A 347 21.42 1.10 -4.04
C GLY A 347 22.48 1.73 -3.12
N ALA A 348 22.34 3.03 -2.86
CA ALA A 348 23.20 3.73 -1.89
C ALA A 348 23.09 3.03 -0.52
N ARG A 349 24.21 2.97 0.21
CA ARG A 349 24.21 2.43 1.58
C ARG A 349 23.48 3.41 2.51
N LEU A 350 22.44 2.94 3.16
CA LEU A 350 21.65 3.70 4.12
C LEU A 350 21.94 3.32 5.58
N LEU A 351 22.34 2.06 5.82
CA LEU A 351 22.65 1.54 7.16
C LEU A 351 24.02 0.86 7.14
N ARG A 352 24.75 0.95 8.25
CA ARG A 352 26.03 0.23 8.44
C ARG A 352 25.78 -1.27 8.63
N ASP A 353 26.76 -2.10 8.30
CA ASP A 353 26.65 -3.56 8.37
C ASP A 353 26.42 -4.08 9.80
N ASP A 354 27.06 -3.46 10.80
CA ASP A 354 26.87 -3.78 12.22
C ASP A 354 25.41 -3.53 12.66
N VAL A 355 24.83 -2.40 12.25
CA VAL A 355 23.43 -2.05 12.54
C VAL A 355 22.46 -3.04 11.90
N VAL A 356 22.71 -3.43 10.65
CA VAL A 356 21.90 -4.39 9.92
C VAL A 356 21.94 -5.76 10.60
N ARG A 357 23.13 -6.27 10.93
CA ARG A 357 23.31 -7.55 11.62
C ARG A 357 22.59 -7.58 12.97
N ASP A 358 22.78 -6.55 13.79
CA ASP A 358 22.14 -6.45 15.11
C ASP A 358 20.61 -6.37 14.97
N ALA A 359 20.09 -5.63 13.97
CA ALA A 359 18.67 -5.56 13.67
C ALA A 359 18.12 -6.91 13.22
N HIS A 360 18.84 -7.70 12.41
CA HIS A 360 18.42 -9.04 12.00
C HIS A 360 18.23 -9.93 13.23
N GLY A 361 19.17 -9.99 14.15
CA GLY A 361 19.03 -10.77 15.37
C GLY A 361 17.79 -10.40 16.19
N VAL A 362 17.52 -9.11 16.34
CA VAL A 362 16.33 -8.60 17.06
C VAL A 362 15.03 -8.92 16.33
N LEU A 363 14.97 -8.73 15.00
CA LEU A 363 13.78 -8.98 14.21
C LEU A 363 13.49 -10.49 14.04
N ASN A 364 14.51 -11.34 14.04
CA ASN A 364 14.33 -12.79 14.10
C ASN A 364 13.72 -13.21 15.46
N ALA A 365 14.15 -12.59 16.56
CA ALA A 365 13.55 -12.85 17.87
C ALA A 365 12.04 -12.56 17.93
N VAL A 366 11.52 -11.60 17.15
CA VAL A 366 10.08 -11.31 17.03
C VAL A 366 9.33 -12.53 16.48
N THR A 367 9.90 -13.25 15.51
CA THR A 367 9.27 -14.36 14.81
C THR A 367 9.46 -15.70 15.54
N THR A 368 10.54 -15.86 16.27
CA THR A 368 10.89 -17.13 16.96
C THR A 368 10.36 -17.19 18.38
N ARG A 369 10.47 -16.12 19.16
CA ARG A 369 10.10 -16.10 20.60
C ARG A 369 9.23 -14.90 21.00
N GLY A 370 9.03 -13.96 20.07
CA GLY A 370 8.29 -12.73 20.31
C GLY A 370 6.82 -12.77 19.88
N THR A 371 6.32 -11.61 19.47
CA THR A 371 4.89 -11.39 19.19
C THR A 371 4.35 -12.15 17.98
N ALA A 372 5.20 -12.61 17.06
CA ALA A 372 4.78 -13.39 15.88
C ALA A 372 5.09 -14.90 15.99
N ARG A 373 5.58 -15.40 17.12
CA ARG A 373 6.00 -16.81 17.29
C ARG A 373 4.93 -17.85 16.95
N ARG A 374 3.64 -17.50 17.13
CA ARG A 374 2.52 -18.42 16.90
C ARG A 374 2.07 -18.48 15.43
N ALA A 375 2.60 -17.65 14.59
CA ALA A 375 2.19 -17.58 13.18
C ALA A 375 2.78 -18.71 12.31
N GLY A 376 3.69 -19.54 12.85
CA GLY A 376 4.30 -20.65 12.11
C GLY A 376 5.05 -20.20 10.86
N LEU A 377 5.86 -19.14 10.98
CA LEU A 377 6.56 -18.56 9.87
C LEU A 377 7.70 -19.46 9.37
N PRO A 378 8.02 -19.45 8.05
CA PRO A 378 9.23 -20.08 7.55
C PRO A 378 10.46 -19.43 8.21
N GLN A 379 11.49 -20.22 8.50
CA GLN A 379 12.69 -19.76 9.17
C GLN A 379 13.94 -19.96 8.29
N PRO A 380 14.90 -19.04 8.35
CA PRO A 380 14.88 -17.79 9.14
C PRO A 380 13.96 -16.72 8.54
N ALA A 381 13.18 -16.08 9.39
CA ALA A 381 12.33 -14.95 9.04
C ALA A 381 12.58 -13.79 10.02
N TYR A 382 12.48 -12.59 9.50
CA TYR A 382 12.71 -11.35 10.21
C TYR A 382 11.49 -10.45 10.06
N GLY A 383 10.99 -9.84 11.12
CA GLY A 383 9.80 -9.04 10.96
C GLY A 383 9.34 -8.32 12.22
N LYS A 384 8.26 -7.55 12.06
CA LYS A 384 7.66 -6.80 13.16
C LYS A 384 6.14 -6.78 13.04
N THR A 385 5.47 -7.02 14.16
CA THR A 385 4.02 -6.87 14.31
C THR A 385 3.66 -5.43 14.63
N GLY A 386 2.52 -4.97 14.12
CA GLY A 386 1.93 -3.68 14.45
C GLY A 386 0.44 -3.83 14.76
N THR A 387 -0.01 -3.10 15.75
CA THR A 387 -1.43 -2.95 16.07
C THR A 387 -1.62 -1.51 16.48
N SER A 388 -2.55 -0.81 15.84
CA SER A 388 -2.92 0.54 16.26
C SER A 388 -3.87 0.49 17.45
N GLN A 389 -4.10 1.65 18.07
CA GLN A 389 -5.03 1.77 19.20
C GLN A 389 -6.42 1.26 18.79
N ASP A 390 -7.11 0.62 19.72
CA ASP A 390 -8.44 0.04 19.56
C ASP A 390 -8.54 -1.01 18.43
N HIS A 391 -7.43 -1.68 18.07
CA HIS A 391 -7.40 -2.70 17.00
C HIS A 391 -7.98 -2.22 15.66
N ARG A 392 -7.76 -0.95 15.29
CA ARG A 392 -8.26 -0.39 14.02
C ARG A 392 -7.45 -0.81 12.81
N ASP A 393 -6.13 -0.99 13.02
CA ASP A 393 -5.18 -1.44 12.02
C ASP A 393 -4.31 -2.54 12.62
N ALA A 394 -4.12 -3.63 11.89
CA ALA A 394 -3.24 -4.72 12.24
C ALA A 394 -2.27 -5.00 11.10
N TRP A 395 -0.97 -5.07 11.43
CA TRP A 395 0.13 -5.16 10.47
C TRP A 395 1.08 -6.29 10.81
N PHE A 396 1.60 -6.93 9.79
CA PHE A 396 2.86 -7.66 9.87
C PHE A 396 3.71 -7.31 8.65
N VAL A 397 4.94 -6.87 8.89
CA VAL A 397 5.92 -6.65 7.83
C VAL A 397 7.17 -7.44 8.16
N GLY A 398 7.63 -8.21 7.21
CA GLY A 398 8.78 -9.08 7.41
C GLY A 398 9.43 -9.51 6.10
N TYR A 399 10.56 -10.21 6.23
CA TYR A 399 11.37 -10.64 5.11
C TYR A 399 12.15 -11.92 5.42
N THR A 400 12.60 -12.55 4.34
CA THR A 400 13.63 -13.60 4.30
C THR A 400 14.81 -13.07 3.47
N SER A 401 15.78 -13.91 3.14
CA SER A 401 16.85 -13.57 2.18
C SER A 401 16.31 -13.32 0.76
N GLU A 402 15.15 -13.87 0.42
CA GLU A 402 14.63 -13.90 -0.95
C GLU A 402 13.51 -12.89 -1.19
N LEU A 403 12.65 -12.64 -0.19
CA LEU A 403 11.42 -11.89 -0.38
C LEU A 403 11.08 -11.05 0.85
N VAL A 404 10.54 -9.87 0.61
CA VAL A 404 10.00 -8.95 1.61
C VAL A 404 8.50 -8.85 1.40
N ALA A 405 7.70 -9.00 2.45
CA ALA A 405 6.27 -8.80 2.33
C ALA A 405 5.68 -8.03 3.51
N GLY A 406 4.64 -7.26 3.22
CA GLY A 406 3.83 -6.56 4.20
C GLY A 406 2.37 -6.97 4.06
N VAL A 407 1.70 -7.16 5.19
CA VAL A 407 0.26 -7.46 5.25
C VAL A 407 -0.41 -6.49 6.22
N TRP A 408 -1.55 -5.95 5.80
CA TRP A 408 -2.41 -5.09 6.60
C TRP A 408 -3.85 -5.58 6.58
N PHE A 409 -4.52 -5.48 7.73
CA PHE A 409 -5.96 -5.65 7.88
C PHE A 409 -6.57 -4.49 8.64
N GLY A 410 -7.82 -4.12 8.28
CA GLY A 410 -8.56 -3.04 8.90
C GLY A 410 -9.92 -2.78 8.24
N ASN A 411 -10.50 -1.62 8.55
CA ASN A 411 -11.76 -1.16 7.99
C ASN A 411 -11.62 0.25 7.42
N ASP A 412 -12.27 0.54 6.28
CA ASP A 412 -12.20 1.86 5.65
C ASP A 412 -12.82 2.96 6.50
N ASP A 413 -13.86 2.62 7.26
CA ASP A 413 -14.53 3.52 8.21
C ASP A 413 -13.83 3.62 9.57
N ARG A 414 -12.62 3.04 9.68
CA ARG A 414 -11.80 3.01 10.90
C ARG A 414 -12.48 2.37 12.12
N LYS A 415 -13.53 1.57 11.92
CA LYS A 415 -14.14 0.81 13.02
C LYS A 415 -13.14 -0.21 13.57
N PRO A 416 -13.12 -0.39 14.90
CA PRO A 416 -12.30 -1.41 15.53
C PRO A 416 -12.58 -2.82 15.00
N MET A 417 -11.54 -3.63 14.88
CA MET A 417 -11.64 -5.08 14.70
C MET A 417 -11.76 -5.76 16.07
N LYS A 418 -12.28 -6.99 16.11
CA LYS A 418 -12.45 -7.75 17.36
C LYS A 418 -11.15 -8.51 17.66
N ASP A 419 -10.36 -7.96 18.58
CA ASP A 419 -9.12 -8.56 19.12
C ASP A 419 -8.05 -8.94 18.05
N VAL A 420 -8.11 -8.35 16.86
CA VAL A 420 -7.12 -8.63 15.81
C VAL A 420 -5.83 -7.89 16.09
N THR A 421 -4.75 -8.64 16.24
CA THR A 421 -3.39 -8.12 16.42
C THR A 421 -2.48 -8.48 15.26
N GLY A 422 -1.38 -7.73 15.10
CA GLY A 422 -0.40 -8.00 14.05
C GLY A 422 0.27 -9.37 14.12
N GLY A 423 0.34 -9.96 15.33
CA GLY A 423 0.91 -11.29 15.56
C GLY A 423 -0.02 -12.47 15.24
N GLU A 424 -1.26 -12.18 14.88
CA GLU A 424 -2.30 -13.19 14.57
C GLU A 424 -2.61 -13.22 13.08
N LEU A 425 -3.75 -12.66 12.65
CA LEU A 425 -4.21 -12.73 11.25
C LEU A 425 -3.16 -12.22 10.26
N PRO A 426 -2.56 -11.00 10.41
CA PRO A 426 -1.56 -10.53 9.45
C PRO A 426 -0.33 -11.43 9.36
N ALA A 427 0.22 -11.87 10.51
CA ALA A 427 1.39 -12.72 10.51
C ALA A 427 1.11 -14.11 9.93
N ARG A 428 -0.08 -14.70 10.18
CA ARG A 428 -0.47 -15.99 9.59
C ARG A 428 -0.63 -15.91 8.08
N VAL A 429 -1.27 -14.82 7.57
CA VAL A 429 -1.42 -14.59 6.13
C VAL A 429 -0.07 -14.37 5.47
N TRP A 430 0.81 -13.59 6.10
CA TRP A 430 2.19 -13.44 5.66
C TRP A 430 2.90 -14.81 5.59
N GLY A 431 2.81 -15.61 6.63
CA GLY A 431 3.43 -16.94 6.68
C GLY A 431 2.87 -17.89 5.63
N ALA A 432 1.56 -17.87 5.37
CA ALA A 432 0.92 -18.67 4.33
C ALA A 432 1.43 -18.26 2.94
N PHE A 433 1.46 -16.95 2.67
CA PHE A 433 2.01 -16.41 1.42
C PHE A 433 3.48 -16.80 1.22
N MET A 434 4.34 -16.57 2.21
CA MET A 434 5.78 -16.84 2.08
C MET A 434 6.09 -18.33 1.88
N ARG A 435 5.33 -19.24 2.50
CA ARG A 435 5.49 -20.69 2.26
C ARG A 435 5.14 -21.10 0.84
N ALA A 436 4.11 -20.50 0.28
CA ALA A 436 3.69 -20.79 -1.08
C ALA A 436 4.60 -20.08 -2.12
N ALA A 437 5.04 -18.87 -1.82
CA ALA A 437 5.94 -18.09 -2.66
C ALA A 437 7.36 -18.67 -2.75
N LEU A 438 7.79 -19.42 -1.72
CA LEU A 438 9.15 -19.94 -1.60
C LEU A 438 9.12 -21.47 -1.31
N PRO A 439 8.49 -22.28 -2.19
CA PRO A 439 8.37 -23.71 -1.96
C PRO A 439 9.74 -24.39 -2.00
N GLY A 440 10.08 -25.11 -0.91
CA GLY A 440 11.35 -25.84 -0.82
C GLY A 440 12.59 -24.97 -0.72
N ALA A 441 12.46 -23.64 -0.57
CA ALA A 441 13.61 -22.76 -0.43
C ALA A 441 14.40 -23.11 0.82
N ASN A 442 15.69 -23.40 0.66
CA ASN A 442 16.64 -23.48 1.76
C ASN A 442 17.03 -22.06 2.16
N LEU A 443 16.17 -21.42 2.96
CA LEU A 443 16.37 -20.04 3.39
C LEU A 443 17.66 -19.94 4.21
N LYS A 444 18.60 -19.14 3.72
CA LYS A 444 19.85 -18.87 4.43
C LYS A 444 19.66 -17.70 5.41
N PRO A 445 20.30 -17.71 6.57
CA PRO A 445 20.42 -16.52 7.40
C PRO A 445 21.12 -15.40 6.62
N LEU A 446 20.61 -14.18 6.75
CA LEU A 446 21.18 -13.01 6.04
C LEU A 446 22.60 -12.64 6.51
N ASP A 447 22.98 -13.08 7.71
CA ASP A 447 24.29 -12.81 8.30
C ASP A 447 25.28 -13.98 8.12
N SER A 448 24.91 -15.02 7.35
CA SER A 448 25.76 -16.19 7.07
C SER A 448 26.72 -16.00 5.90
N ASP A 449 26.81 -14.79 5.35
CA ASP A 449 27.81 -14.49 4.33
C ASP A 449 29.21 -14.54 4.96
N GLN A 450 29.87 -15.67 4.82
CA GLN A 450 31.31 -15.65 4.68
C GLN A 450 31.59 -14.81 3.43
N ASP A 451 32.27 -13.70 3.59
CA ASP A 451 32.83 -12.93 2.50
C ASP A 451 33.40 -13.89 1.46
N GLU A 452 32.78 -13.98 0.28
CA GLU A 452 33.56 -14.29 -0.90
C GLU A 452 34.48 -13.08 -1.09
N GLY A 453 35.64 -13.17 -0.48
CA GLY A 453 36.74 -12.23 -0.68
C GLY A 453 36.93 -12.01 -2.18
N PRO A 454 37.47 -10.85 -2.59
CA PRO A 454 37.66 -10.57 -4.01
C PRO A 454 38.50 -11.70 -4.61
N ALA A 455 37.97 -12.27 -5.73
CA ALA A 455 38.66 -13.28 -6.49
C ALA A 455 40.13 -12.84 -6.68
N PRO A 456 41.14 -13.70 -6.42
CA PRO A 456 42.51 -13.32 -6.54
C PRO A 456 42.77 -12.79 -7.95
N ALA A 457 43.20 -11.55 -8.03
CA ALA A 457 43.59 -10.92 -9.28
C ALA A 457 44.58 -11.85 -9.97
N ALA A 458 44.26 -12.31 -11.17
CA ALA A 458 45.14 -13.07 -12.01
C ALA A 458 46.45 -12.23 -12.22
N ARG A 459 47.53 -12.69 -11.64
CA ARG A 459 48.85 -12.13 -11.92
C ARG A 459 49.18 -12.39 -13.37
N ARG A 460 49.31 -11.35 -14.11
CA ARG A 460 50.33 -11.15 -15.17
C ARG A 460 50.75 -9.71 -15.18
#